data_2da691199f861acbef86bc867dcba1de
#
_entry.id   2da691199f861acbef86bc867dcba1de
#
_cell.length_a   1.000
_cell.length_b   1.000
_cell.length_c   1.000
_cell.angle_alpha   90.00
_cell.angle_beta   90.00
_cell.angle_gamma   90.00
#
_symmetry.space_group_name_H-M   'P 1'
#
loop_
_entity.id
_entity.type
_entity.pdbx_description
1 polymer ?
#
loop_
_entity_poly.entity_id
_entity_poly.type
_entity_poly.pdbx_seq_one_letter_code
_entity_poly.pdbx_strand_id
1 'polypeptide(L)'
;MKSIYSETFSNLEQYFIDHGDKKFRAVQVFQWLYQKRVSSFREMSNLKKEVIELLEQDYMFTKLEILEVQRDRDVNKYLFRLHDKEHIEAVFMFHDYGNSVCISTQVGCNMGCKFCESGRRKKVRSLEVYEMVQQVLAIEEDID
;
A
#
# COMPACT_ATOMS: atom_id res chain seq x y z
N MET A 1 6.30 7.91 -13.74
CA MET A 1 7.07 7.20 -12.72
C MET A 1 6.12 6.36 -11.86
N LYS A 2 6.41 5.08 -11.74
CA LYS A 2 5.55 4.14 -11.02
C LYS A 2 5.90 4.11 -9.53
N SER A 3 4.91 3.90 -8.67
CA SER A 3 5.18 3.63 -7.24
C SER A 3 5.87 2.27 -7.11
N ILE A 4 6.85 2.19 -6.20
CA ILE A 4 7.53 0.93 -5.91
C ILE A 4 6.55 -0.14 -5.41
N TYR A 5 5.48 0.27 -4.71
CA TYR A 5 4.46 -0.66 -4.22
C TYR A 5 3.55 -1.19 -5.32
N SER A 6 3.57 -0.58 -6.51
CA SER A 6 2.82 -1.09 -7.67
C SER A 6 3.63 -2.10 -8.49
N GLU A 7 4.90 -2.28 -8.17
CA GLU A 7 5.75 -3.20 -8.92
C GLU A 7 5.58 -4.63 -8.45
N THR A 8 5.60 -5.59 -9.40
CA THR A 8 5.59 -7.00 -9.07
C THR A 8 7.00 -7.47 -8.73
N PHE A 9 7.09 -8.55 -7.96
CA PHE A 9 8.38 -9.14 -7.60
C PHE A 9 9.17 -9.53 -8.86
N SER A 10 8.52 -10.21 -9.81
CA SER A 10 9.16 -10.64 -11.05
C SER A 10 9.70 -9.47 -11.88
N ASN A 11 8.91 -8.39 -11.98
CA ASN A 11 9.35 -7.21 -12.73
C ASN A 11 10.51 -6.52 -12.02
N LEU A 12 10.53 -6.51 -10.70
CA LEU A 12 11.63 -5.93 -9.95
C LEU A 12 12.91 -6.74 -10.09
N GLU A 13 12.79 -8.07 -10.11
CA GLU A 13 13.94 -8.94 -10.43
C GLU A 13 14.53 -8.60 -11.79
N GLN A 14 13.68 -8.47 -12.80
CA GLN A 14 14.11 -8.13 -14.16
C GLN A 14 14.71 -6.73 -14.21
N TYR A 15 14.16 -5.80 -13.47
CA TYR A 15 14.70 -4.44 -13.37
C TYR A 15 16.17 -4.47 -12.92
N PHE A 16 16.48 -5.23 -11.87
CA PHE A 16 17.86 -5.32 -11.39
C PHE A 16 18.78 -6.03 -12.39
N ILE A 17 18.30 -7.08 -13.04
CA ILE A 17 19.05 -7.77 -14.08
C ILE A 17 19.37 -6.81 -15.23
N ASP A 18 18.40 -6.03 -15.67
CA ASP A 18 18.55 -5.06 -16.76
C ASP A 18 19.54 -3.96 -16.44
N HIS A 19 19.74 -3.67 -15.15
CA HIS A 19 20.71 -2.67 -14.68
C HIS A 19 22.05 -3.27 -14.28
N GLY A 20 22.29 -4.53 -14.64
CA GLY A 20 23.57 -5.19 -14.37
C GLY A 20 23.78 -5.63 -12.94
N ASP A 21 22.71 -5.69 -12.16
CA ASP A 21 22.76 -6.17 -10.78
C ASP A 21 22.17 -7.58 -10.69
N LYS A 22 22.10 -8.12 -9.50
CA LYS A 22 21.61 -9.47 -9.25
C LYS A 22 20.14 -9.43 -8.80
N LYS A 23 19.39 -10.46 -9.19
CA LYS A 23 17.96 -10.53 -8.90
C LYS A 23 17.65 -10.62 -7.40
N PHE A 24 18.59 -11.05 -6.54
CA PHE A 24 18.34 -11.12 -5.11
C PHE A 24 18.10 -9.72 -4.48
N ARG A 25 18.47 -8.64 -5.20
CA ARG A 25 18.15 -7.27 -4.76
C ARG A 25 16.65 -7.07 -4.62
N ALA A 26 15.85 -7.72 -5.48
CA ALA A 26 14.39 -7.65 -5.37
C ALA A 26 13.89 -8.25 -4.05
N VAL A 27 14.50 -9.33 -3.58
CA VAL A 27 14.17 -9.92 -2.27
C VAL A 27 14.46 -8.91 -1.17
N GLN A 28 15.61 -8.26 -1.21
CA GLN A 28 16.00 -7.26 -0.19
C GLN A 28 15.02 -6.09 -0.17
N VAL A 29 14.67 -5.55 -1.36
CA VAL A 29 13.74 -4.43 -1.45
C VAL A 29 12.37 -4.81 -0.89
N PHE A 30 11.84 -5.98 -1.27
CA PHE A 30 10.54 -6.44 -0.77
C PHE A 30 10.54 -6.65 0.74
N GLN A 31 11.65 -7.15 1.31
CA GLN A 31 11.77 -7.28 2.76
C GLN A 31 11.69 -5.92 3.45
N TRP A 32 12.34 -4.90 2.90
CA TRP A 32 12.29 -3.56 3.46
C TRP A 32 10.89 -2.95 3.33
N LEU A 33 10.22 -3.16 2.20
CA LEU A 33 8.90 -2.62 1.97
C LEU A 33 7.82 -3.29 2.83
N TYR A 34 7.81 -4.62 2.85
CA TYR A 34 6.68 -5.38 3.38
C TYR A 34 6.90 -5.97 4.77
N GLN A 35 8.14 -6.29 5.13
CA GLN A 35 8.43 -6.83 6.45
C GLN A 35 8.87 -5.74 7.42
N LYS A 36 9.76 -4.87 6.99
CA LYS A 36 10.30 -3.80 7.84
C LYS A 36 9.51 -2.49 7.73
N ARG A 37 8.68 -2.37 6.72
CA ARG A 37 7.75 -1.24 6.53
C ARG A 37 8.43 0.12 6.62
N VAL A 38 9.57 0.28 5.92
CA VAL A 38 10.34 1.52 5.90
C VAL A 38 9.53 2.66 5.26
N SER A 39 9.91 3.88 5.55
CA SER A 39 9.23 5.09 5.05
C SER A 39 9.93 5.74 3.87
N SER A 40 11.12 5.29 3.51
CA SER A 40 11.85 5.82 2.36
C SER A 40 12.90 4.81 1.89
N PHE A 41 13.37 5.00 0.65
CA PHE A 41 14.45 4.15 0.12
C PHE A 41 15.74 4.27 0.94
N ARG A 42 15.97 5.44 1.52
CA ARG A 42 17.19 5.71 2.30
C ARG A 42 17.29 4.89 3.59
N GLU A 43 16.17 4.36 4.08
CA GLU A 43 16.16 3.50 5.25
C GLU A 43 16.58 2.06 4.94
N MET A 44 16.77 1.72 3.66
CA MET A 44 17.20 0.38 3.23
C MET A 44 18.71 0.22 3.39
N SER A 45 19.15 0.05 4.64
CA SER A 45 20.55 0.18 5.04
C SER A 45 21.50 -0.89 4.46
N ASN A 46 20.99 -2.05 4.04
CA ASN A 46 21.84 -3.10 3.46
C ASN A 46 21.98 -2.98 1.94
N LEU A 47 21.41 -1.94 1.34
CA LEU A 47 21.58 -1.66 -0.08
C LEU A 47 22.67 -0.60 -0.27
N LYS A 48 23.43 -0.75 -1.35
CA LYS A 48 24.46 0.20 -1.72
C LYS A 48 23.81 1.54 -2.08
N LYS A 49 24.54 2.61 -1.86
CA LYS A 49 24.09 3.97 -2.19
C LYS A 49 23.65 4.09 -3.64
N GLU A 50 24.39 3.47 -4.57
CA GLU A 50 24.08 3.49 -5.99
C GLU A 50 22.74 2.82 -6.30
N VAL A 51 22.40 1.73 -5.59
CA VAL A 51 21.13 1.04 -5.76
C VAL A 51 19.98 1.91 -5.25
N ILE A 52 20.17 2.54 -4.09
CA ILE A 52 19.16 3.44 -3.51
C ILE A 52 18.90 4.62 -4.45
N GLU A 53 19.96 5.24 -4.98
CA GLU A 53 19.83 6.35 -5.93
C GLU A 53 19.11 5.94 -7.21
N LEU A 54 19.38 4.73 -7.71
CA LEU A 54 18.73 4.18 -8.88
C LEU A 54 17.23 4.01 -8.65
N LEU A 55 16.84 3.46 -7.49
CA LEU A 55 15.45 3.29 -7.13
C LEU A 55 14.74 4.64 -6.99
N GLU A 56 15.40 5.62 -6.38
CA GLU A 56 14.84 6.97 -6.25
C GLU A 56 14.63 7.65 -7.62
N GLN A 57 15.47 7.32 -8.58
CA GLN A 57 15.37 7.87 -9.93
C GLN A 57 14.20 7.27 -10.70
N ASP A 58 13.97 5.96 -10.56
CA ASP A 58 13.03 5.21 -11.41
C ASP A 58 11.69 4.93 -10.76
N TYR A 59 11.58 5.03 -9.43
CA TYR A 59 10.36 4.73 -8.68
C TYR A 59 10.00 5.83 -7.72
N MET A 60 8.69 5.97 -7.47
CA MET A 60 8.18 6.81 -6.39
C MET A 60 8.02 5.98 -5.13
N PHE A 61 8.33 6.56 -3.99
CA PHE A 61 8.01 5.97 -2.70
C PHE A 61 6.74 6.64 -2.19
N THR A 62 5.64 5.91 -2.26
CA THR A 62 4.32 6.44 -1.93
C THR A 62 3.84 5.89 -0.59
N LYS A 63 3.01 6.68 0.11
CA LYS A 63 2.35 6.25 1.34
C LYS A 63 0.94 6.80 1.36
N LEU A 64 0.00 6.04 1.93
CA LEU A 64 -1.33 6.54 2.21
C LEU A 64 -1.32 7.23 3.57
N GLU A 65 -2.09 8.31 3.68
CA GLU A 65 -2.26 9.04 4.93
C GLU A 65 -3.50 8.53 5.63
N ILE A 66 -3.37 8.10 6.88
CA ILE A 66 -4.52 7.77 7.73
C ILE A 66 -5.02 9.05 8.35
N LEU A 67 -6.25 9.45 8.03
CA LEU A 67 -6.87 10.63 8.59
C LEU A 67 -7.57 10.33 9.92
N GLU A 68 -8.20 9.17 10.02
CA GLU A 68 -9.02 8.82 11.18
C GLU A 68 -9.10 7.32 11.32
N VAL A 69 -9.12 6.84 12.56
CA VAL A 69 -9.38 5.44 12.88
C VAL A 69 -10.54 5.42 13.88
N GLN A 70 -11.63 4.76 13.52
CA GLN A 70 -12.75 4.53 14.42
C GLN A 70 -12.62 3.12 14.96
N ARG A 71 -12.41 2.98 16.26
CA ARG A 71 -12.23 1.68 16.90
C ARG A 71 -13.49 1.30 17.64
N ASP A 72 -13.99 0.11 17.33
CA ASP A 72 -15.08 -0.49 18.08
C ASP A 72 -14.59 -1.86 18.57
N ARG A 73 -15.46 -2.60 19.25
CA ARG A 73 -15.08 -3.84 19.94
C ARG A 73 -14.37 -4.84 19.04
N ASP A 74 -14.93 -5.12 17.87
CA ASP A 74 -14.42 -6.14 16.96
C ASP A 74 -14.06 -5.59 15.59
N VAL A 75 -14.04 -4.27 15.43
CA VAL A 75 -13.90 -3.59 14.14
C VAL A 75 -13.08 -2.32 14.30
N ASN A 76 -12.11 -2.13 13.41
CA ASN A 76 -11.45 -0.84 13.22
C ASN A 76 -11.80 -0.35 11.81
N LYS A 77 -12.30 0.88 11.71
CA LYS A 77 -12.60 1.52 10.44
C LYS A 77 -11.59 2.62 10.19
N TYR A 78 -10.94 2.57 9.03
CA TYR A 78 -9.86 3.48 8.65
C TYR A 78 -10.32 4.40 7.54
N LEU A 79 -10.04 5.69 7.69
CA LEU A 79 -10.27 6.69 6.65
C LEU A 79 -8.90 7.14 6.14
N PHE A 80 -8.67 6.97 4.83
CA PHE A 80 -7.42 7.34 4.17
C PHE A 80 -7.63 8.51 3.23
N ARG A 81 -6.58 9.34 3.08
CA ARG A 81 -6.51 10.34 2.05
C ARG A 81 -5.55 9.88 0.96
N LEU A 82 -5.98 9.99 -0.31
CA LEU A 82 -5.16 9.69 -1.47
C LEU A 82 -4.41 10.96 -1.94
N HIS A 83 -3.46 10.78 -2.85
CA HIS A 83 -2.64 11.89 -3.35
C HIS A 83 -3.45 12.97 -4.07
N ASP A 84 -4.58 12.61 -4.65
CA ASP A 84 -5.50 13.54 -5.33
C ASP A 84 -6.56 14.14 -4.41
N LYS A 85 -6.37 13.99 -3.09
CA LYS A 85 -7.26 14.46 -2.02
C LYS A 85 -8.59 13.72 -1.93
N GLU A 86 -8.78 12.66 -2.71
CA GLU A 86 -9.92 11.77 -2.55
C GLU A 86 -9.75 10.91 -1.28
N HIS A 87 -10.87 10.44 -0.76
CA HIS A 87 -10.89 9.64 0.47
C HIS A 87 -11.41 8.25 0.19
N ILE A 88 -10.83 7.27 0.88
CA ILE A 88 -11.31 5.89 0.85
C ILE A 88 -11.36 5.34 2.27
N GLU A 89 -12.12 4.27 2.45
CA GLU A 89 -12.24 3.60 3.73
C GLU A 89 -11.83 2.15 3.61
N ALA A 90 -11.29 1.62 4.70
CA ALA A 90 -11.01 0.20 4.85
C ALA A 90 -11.45 -0.23 6.24
N VAL A 91 -11.81 -1.49 6.40
CA VAL A 91 -12.30 -2.04 7.65
C VAL A 91 -11.49 -3.28 8.01
N PHE A 92 -11.02 -3.33 9.24
CA PHE A 92 -10.38 -4.51 9.81
C PHE A 92 -11.31 -5.13 10.83
N MET A 93 -11.56 -6.43 10.70
CA MET A 93 -12.48 -7.15 11.57
C MET A 93 -11.77 -8.27 12.33
N PHE A 94 -12.01 -8.33 13.64
CA PHE A 94 -11.47 -9.37 14.50
C PHE A 94 -12.50 -10.49 14.65
N HIS A 95 -12.11 -11.72 14.35
CA HIS A 95 -12.96 -12.91 14.47
C HIS A 95 -12.24 -13.99 15.26
N ASP A 96 -13.01 -14.88 15.90
CA ASP A 96 -12.43 -16.03 16.61
C ASP A 96 -11.65 -16.96 15.70
N TYR A 97 -12.10 -17.09 14.44
CA TYR A 97 -11.46 -17.95 13.45
C TYR A 97 -10.32 -17.26 12.68
N GLY A 98 -10.07 -16.01 12.96
CA GLY A 98 -9.02 -15.23 12.28
C GLY A 98 -9.51 -13.82 11.97
N ASN A 99 -8.61 -13.00 11.47
CA ASN A 99 -8.90 -11.61 11.15
C ASN A 99 -9.15 -11.44 9.66
N SER A 100 -10.00 -10.49 9.31
CA SER A 100 -10.27 -10.16 7.91
C SER A 100 -10.17 -8.67 7.68
N VAL A 101 -9.90 -8.28 6.45
CA VAL A 101 -9.83 -6.89 6.05
C VAL A 101 -10.63 -6.69 4.79
N CYS A 102 -11.41 -5.60 4.76
CA CYS A 102 -12.13 -5.17 3.57
C CYS A 102 -11.51 -3.86 3.11
N ILE A 103 -10.91 -3.85 1.93
CA ILE A 103 -10.27 -2.67 1.38
C ILE A 103 -11.08 -2.09 0.24
N SER A 104 -10.89 -0.79 -0.04
CA SER A 104 -11.48 -0.15 -1.20
C SER A 104 -10.65 -0.45 -2.44
N THR A 105 -11.30 -0.64 -3.58
CA THR A 105 -10.66 -0.85 -4.87
C THR A 105 -10.95 0.29 -5.84
N GLN A 106 -11.83 1.19 -5.46
CA GLN A 106 -12.22 2.34 -6.26
C GLN A 106 -12.65 3.48 -5.34
N VAL A 107 -12.55 4.70 -5.84
CA VAL A 107 -13.09 5.87 -5.15
C VAL A 107 -14.57 5.96 -5.49
N GLY A 108 -15.43 5.89 -4.46
CA GLY A 108 -16.86 5.74 -4.65
C GLY A 108 -17.19 4.32 -5.12
N CYS A 109 -18.46 4.04 -5.29
CA CYS A 109 -18.91 2.71 -5.68
C CYS A 109 -20.22 2.78 -6.44
N ASN A 110 -20.30 2.07 -7.58
CA ASN A 110 -21.51 2.02 -8.40
C ASN A 110 -22.54 1.01 -7.88
N MET A 111 -22.18 0.20 -6.86
CA MET A 111 -23.04 -0.87 -6.34
C MET A 111 -24.21 -0.37 -5.50
N GLY A 112 -24.14 0.86 -4.98
CA GLY A 112 -25.21 1.43 -4.20
C GLY A 112 -25.45 0.77 -2.84
N CYS A 113 -24.42 0.22 -2.23
CA CYS A 113 -24.52 -0.45 -0.93
C CYS A 113 -24.88 0.55 0.17
N LYS A 114 -26.04 0.36 0.81
CA LYS A 114 -26.54 1.29 1.81
C LYS A 114 -25.75 1.26 3.14
N PHE A 115 -25.11 0.14 3.44
CA PHE A 115 -24.32 -0.04 4.66
C PHE A 115 -22.84 0.38 4.51
N CYS A 116 -22.43 0.74 3.29
CA CYS A 116 -21.06 1.14 2.99
C CYS A 116 -21.04 2.61 2.55
N GLU A 117 -20.21 3.42 3.18
CA GLU A 117 -20.11 4.84 2.86
C GLU A 117 -19.67 5.07 1.41
N SER A 118 -18.80 4.22 0.91
CA SER A 118 -18.36 4.26 -0.50
C SER A 118 -19.51 4.01 -1.48
N GLY A 119 -20.54 3.25 -1.07
CA GLY A 119 -21.70 2.96 -1.90
C GLY A 119 -22.62 4.14 -2.13
N ARG A 120 -22.46 5.21 -1.34
CA ARG A 120 -23.28 6.42 -1.46
C ARG A 120 -22.75 7.39 -2.50
N ARG A 121 -21.53 7.18 -2.99
CA ARG A 121 -20.88 8.02 -3.99
C ARG A 121 -20.79 7.29 -5.31
N LYS A 122 -20.95 8.03 -6.40
CA LYS A 122 -20.66 7.48 -7.71
C LYS A 122 -19.15 7.22 -7.80
N LYS A 123 -18.80 6.19 -8.56
CA LYS A 123 -17.40 5.87 -8.83
C LYS A 123 -16.71 7.07 -9.50
N VAL A 124 -15.61 7.53 -8.89
CA VAL A 124 -14.77 8.59 -9.43
C VAL A 124 -13.65 7.98 -10.28
N ARG A 125 -12.98 6.98 -9.74
CA ARG A 125 -11.92 6.25 -10.44
C ARG A 125 -11.62 4.93 -9.73
N SER A 126 -10.94 4.03 -10.43
CA SER A 126 -10.37 2.84 -9.81
C SER A 126 -9.07 3.21 -9.09
N LEU A 127 -8.73 2.46 -8.06
CA LEU A 127 -7.48 2.68 -7.33
C LEU A 127 -6.29 2.08 -8.08
N GLU A 128 -5.13 2.67 -7.88
CA GLU A 128 -3.88 2.10 -8.35
C GLU A 128 -3.46 0.96 -7.42
N VAL A 129 -2.61 0.07 -7.92
CA VAL A 129 -2.18 -1.09 -7.14
C VAL A 129 -1.57 -0.68 -5.80
N TYR A 130 -0.71 0.35 -5.79
CA TYR A 130 -0.09 0.76 -4.53
C TYR A 130 -1.11 1.29 -3.52
N GLU A 131 -2.20 1.88 -4.00
CA GLU A 131 -3.25 2.38 -3.12
C GLU A 131 -4.00 1.24 -2.43
N MET A 132 -4.18 0.12 -3.13
CA MET A 132 -4.79 -1.06 -2.54
C MET A 132 -3.86 -1.77 -1.55
N VAL A 133 -2.61 -1.97 -1.96
CA VAL A 133 -1.59 -2.63 -1.14
C VAL A 133 -1.32 -1.85 0.15
N GLN A 134 -1.22 -0.55 0.05
CA GLN A 134 -0.90 0.29 1.21
C GLN A 134 -2.03 0.38 2.23
N GLN A 135 -3.27 0.14 1.83
CA GLN A 135 -4.36 0.01 2.82
C GLN A 135 -4.06 -1.15 3.78
N VAL A 136 -3.67 -2.29 3.24
CA VAL A 136 -3.33 -3.47 4.05
C VAL A 136 -2.11 -3.20 4.92
N LEU A 137 -1.06 -2.63 4.35
CA LEU A 137 0.19 -2.35 5.08
C LEU A 137 -0.03 -1.34 6.20
N ALA A 138 -0.81 -0.29 5.96
CA ALA A 138 -1.10 0.72 6.96
C ALA A 138 -1.89 0.14 8.13
N ILE A 139 -2.86 -0.73 7.84
CA ILE A 139 -3.63 -1.42 8.87
C ILE A 139 -2.74 -2.36 9.67
N GLU A 140 -1.90 -3.12 8.99
CA GLU A 140 -0.95 -4.04 9.64
C GLU A 140 -0.03 -3.28 10.59
N GLU A 141 0.49 -2.14 10.17
CA GLU A 141 1.35 -1.30 10.99
C GLU A 141 0.60 -0.76 12.22
N ASP A 142 -0.67 -0.41 12.06
CA ASP A 142 -1.49 0.13 13.16
C ASP A 142 -1.82 -0.91 14.23
N ILE A 143 -2.07 -2.16 13.85
CA ILE A 143 -2.47 -3.22 14.78
C ILE A 143 -1.30 -3.98 15.41
N ASP A 144 -0.08 -3.81 14.91
CA ASP A 144 1.12 -4.49 15.47
C ASP A 144 1.61 -3.82 16.75
#